data_590cebb2f8331a44253e42bb8f64b589
#
_entry.id   590cebb2f8331a44253e42bb8f64b589
#
_cell.length_a   1.000
_cell.length_b   1.000
_cell.length_c   1.000
_cell.angle_alpha   90.00
_cell.angle_beta   90.00
_cell.angle_gamma   90.00
#
_symmetry.space_group_name_H-M   'P 1'
#
loop_
_entity.id
_entity.type
_entity.pdbx_description
1 polymer ?
#
loop_
_entity_poly.entity_id
_entity_poly.type
_entity_poly.pdbx_seq_one_letter_code
_entity_poly.pdbx_strand_id
1 'polypeptide(L)'
;DLSAFKATTVPAGEDQKPMIEQCCEIVHKFNSVYGETLVEPQIVLPQNAACLRLPGIDGKAKMSKSLGNCIYLSEEPEDIEKKVKSMFTDPNHLRVQDPGKVEGNPVFIYLDAFCRPEHFAEFWPEYQNLDEVKAHYQRGGLGYMKVKKFLNSVMQAELEPIRTRRKEWEQRLPEVVEILKEGSAYAEKTAAATLDEVRKAMRIDYFEKIGRAHV
;
A
#
# COMPACT_ATOMS: atom_id res chain seq x y z
N ASP A 1 -9.00 -6.80 13.93
CA ASP A 1 -9.93 -6.21 12.93
C ASP A 1 -10.55 -7.29 12.03
N LEU A 2 -9.77 -8.21 11.41
CA LEU A 2 -10.28 -9.17 10.43
C LEU A 2 -11.44 -10.02 10.97
N SER A 3 -11.27 -10.59 12.15
CA SER A 3 -12.28 -11.46 12.79
C SER A 3 -13.51 -10.67 13.23
N ALA A 4 -13.33 -9.45 13.77
CA ALA A 4 -14.41 -8.60 14.25
C ALA A 4 -15.38 -8.18 13.14
N PHE A 5 -14.86 -7.97 11.92
CA PHE A 5 -15.64 -7.61 10.74
C PHE A 5 -16.02 -8.81 9.87
N LYS A 6 -15.64 -10.02 10.26
CA LYS A 6 -15.84 -11.24 9.47
C LYS A 6 -15.36 -11.08 8.02
N ALA A 7 -14.16 -10.49 7.87
CA ALA A 7 -13.58 -10.24 6.57
C ALA A 7 -13.39 -11.56 5.80
N THR A 8 -13.93 -11.63 4.59
CA THR A 8 -13.77 -12.77 3.69
C THR A 8 -12.54 -12.66 2.82
N THR A 9 -12.16 -11.42 2.46
CA THR A 9 -11.08 -11.12 1.52
C THR A 9 -10.27 -9.95 2.04
N VAL A 10 -8.95 -10.09 2.05
CA VAL A 10 -8.01 -9.09 2.57
C VAL A 10 -6.96 -8.77 1.52
N PRO A 11 -7.11 -7.67 0.76
CA PRO A 11 -6.04 -7.16 -0.09
C PRO A 11 -4.88 -6.68 0.77
N ALA A 12 -3.70 -7.28 0.61
CA ALA A 12 -2.54 -6.95 1.42
C ALA A 12 -1.22 -7.26 0.68
N GLY A 13 -0.13 -6.64 1.13
CA GLY A 13 1.20 -6.99 0.69
C GLY A 13 1.66 -8.34 1.26
N GLU A 14 2.67 -8.92 0.65
CA GLU A 14 3.22 -10.22 1.04
C GLU A 14 3.74 -10.24 2.49
N ASP A 15 4.19 -9.11 3.00
CA ASP A 15 4.65 -8.96 4.38
C ASP A 15 3.55 -9.13 5.43
N GLN A 16 2.26 -9.07 5.03
CA GLN A 16 1.11 -9.30 5.91
C GLN A 16 0.62 -10.75 5.91
N LYS A 17 1.14 -11.60 5.00
CA LYS A 17 0.71 -13.00 4.87
C LYS A 17 0.82 -13.79 6.18
N PRO A 18 1.93 -13.71 6.96
CA PRO A 18 2.02 -14.44 8.23
C PRO A 18 0.96 -14.03 9.25
N MET A 19 0.56 -12.75 9.27
CA MET A 19 -0.46 -12.27 10.20
C MET A 19 -1.86 -12.77 9.82
N ILE A 20 -2.14 -12.88 8.52
CA ILE A 20 -3.41 -13.40 8.02
C ILE A 20 -3.48 -14.91 8.23
N GLU A 21 -2.39 -15.64 7.99
CA GLU A 21 -2.30 -17.08 8.29
C GLU A 21 -2.55 -17.35 9.79
N GLN A 22 -1.94 -16.57 10.69
CA GLN A 22 -2.21 -16.67 12.12
C GLN A 22 -3.67 -16.39 12.46
N CYS A 23 -4.30 -15.41 11.79
CA CYS A 23 -5.73 -15.15 11.96
C CYS A 23 -6.58 -16.36 11.54
N CYS A 24 -6.27 -16.99 10.41
CA CYS A 24 -6.96 -18.21 9.95
C CYS A 24 -6.82 -19.34 10.96
N GLU A 25 -5.62 -19.58 11.49
CA GLU A 25 -5.40 -20.61 12.53
C GLU A 25 -6.24 -20.35 13.78
N ILE A 26 -6.31 -19.10 14.25
CA ILE A 26 -7.13 -18.71 15.40
C ILE A 26 -8.61 -18.94 15.11
N VAL A 27 -9.10 -18.52 13.96
CA VAL A 27 -10.50 -18.69 13.53
C VAL A 27 -10.84 -20.18 13.41
N HIS A 28 -9.99 -20.95 12.74
CA HIS A 28 -10.15 -22.39 12.60
C HIS A 28 -10.23 -23.08 13.98
N LYS A 29 -9.31 -22.76 14.87
CA LYS A 29 -9.30 -23.31 16.23
C LYS A 29 -10.54 -22.92 17.01
N PHE A 30 -10.97 -21.67 16.92
CA PHE A 30 -12.19 -21.21 17.57
C PHE A 30 -13.42 -21.96 17.05
N ASN A 31 -13.61 -22.02 15.74
CA ASN A 31 -14.75 -22.69 15.12
C ASN A 31 -14.79 -24.20 15.42
N SER A 32 -13.62 -24.85 15.50
CA SER A 32 -13.53 -26.27 15.85
C SER A 32 -13.98 -26.59 17.29
N VAL A 33 -13.82 -25.62 18.20
CA VAL A 33 -14.17 -25.80 19.63
C VAL A 33 -15.60 -25.34 19.94
N TYR A 34 -16.01 -24.21 19.36
CA TYR A 34 -17.24 -23.51 19.72
C TYR A 34 -18.32 -23.52 18.63
N GLY A 35 -18.04 -24.09 17.46
CA GLY A 35 -18.91 -24.09 16.30
C GLY A 35 -18.63 -22.94 15.36
N GLU A 36 -19.10 -23.05 14.10
CA GLU A 36 -18.89 -22.05 13.06
C GLU A 36 -19.49 -20.69 13.44
N THR A 37 -18.61 -19.75 13.77
CA THR A 37 -18.98 -18.42 14.25
C THR A 37 -18.20 -17.33 13.51
N LEU A 38 -16.90 -17.53 13.33
CA LEU A 38 -15.98 -16.61 12.68
C LEU A 38 -15.68 -17.05 11.24
N VAL A 39 -15.24 -16.12 10.42
CA VAL A 39 -14.91 -16.35 9.00
C VAL A 39 -13.39 -16.35 8.82
N GLU A 40 -12.86 -17.35 8.13
CA GLU A 40 -11.44 -17.39 7.74
C GLU A 40 -11.19 -16.45 6.58
N PRO A 41 -10.32 -15.45 6.73
CA PRO A 41 -10.02 -14.49 5.67
C PRO A 41 -9.10 -15.10 4.60
N GLN A 42 -9.29 -14.69 3.35
CA GLN A 42 -8.38 -15.02 2.25
C GLN A 42 -7.54 -13.79 1.88
N ILE A 43 -6.23 -13.96 1.77
CA ILE A 43 -5.34 -12.92 1.29
C ILE A 43 -5.45 -12.79 -0.24
N VAL A 44 -5.52 -11.56 -0.72
CA VAL A 44 -5.38 -11.23 -2.14
C VAL A 44 -4.13 -10.37 -2.30
N LEU A 45 -3.14 -10.93 -2.97
CA LEU A 45 -1.89 -10.24 -3.27
C LEU A 45 -2.02 -9.38 -4.53
N PRO A 46 -1.25 -8.28 -4.65
CA PRO A 46 -1.18 -7.49 -5.87
C PRO A 46 -0.74 -8.35 -7.06
N GLN A 47 -1.39 -8.14 -8.20
CA GLN A 47 -1.02 -8.83 -9.45
C GLN A 47 0.34 -8.37 -10.01
N ASN A 48 0.67 -7.09 -9.80
CA ASN A 48 1.97 -6.55 -10.18
C ASN A 48 3.02 -6.88 -9.11
N ALA A 49 4.01 -7.69 -9.46
CA ALA A 49 5.09 -8.10 -8.56
C ALA A 49 5.89 -6.89 -7.99
N ALA A 50 6.03 -5.80 -8.74
CA ALA A 50 6.67 -4.57 -8.26
C ALA A 50 5.92 -3.91 -7.09
N CYS A 51 4.59 -4.13 -6.99
CA CYS A 51 3.75 -3.61 -5.92
C CYS A 51 3.73 -4.50 -4.66
N LEU A 52 4.30 -5.69 -4.69
CA LEU A 52 4.36 -6.59 -3.53
C LEU A 52 5.16 -5.96 -2.40
N ARG A 53 6.28 -5.30 -2.73
CA ARG A 53 7.13 -4.61 -1.77
C ARG A 53 7.97 -3.52 -2.44
N LEU A 54 7.60 -2.26 -2.25
CA LEU A 54 8.42 -1.14 -2.72
C LEU A 54 9.62 -0.91 -1.78
N PRO A 55 10.85 -0.80 -2.32
CA PRO A 55 12.01 -0.40 -1.53
C PRO A 55 11.92 1.08 -1.15
N GLY A 56 12.68 1.48 -0.13
CA GLY A 56 12.94 2.89 0.12
C GLY A 56 13.70 3.56 -1.02
N ILE A 57 13.72 4.88 -1.06
CA ILE A 57 14.44 5.66 -2.08
C ILE A 57 15.95 5.40 -2.07
N ASP A 58 16.49 4.89 -0.96
CA ASP A 58 17.88 4.47 -0.79
C ASP A 58 18.20 3.13 -1.48
N GLY A 59 17.20 2.39 -1.91
CA GLY A 59 17.35 1.08 -2.57
C GLY A 59 17.87 -0.04 -1.67
N LYS A 60 18.03 0.20 -0.38
CA LYS A 60 18.66 -0.76 0.56
C LYS A 60 17.68 -1.37 1.54
N ALA A 61 16.77 -0.59 2.05
CA ALA A 61 15.87 -0.99 3.11
C ALA A 61 14.40 -0.91 2.68
N LYS A 62 13.52 -1.57 3.46
CA LYS A 62 12.08 -1.36 3.36
C LYS A 62 11.78 0.13 3.57
N MET A 63 10.83 0.65 2.82
CA MET A 63 10.28 1.98 3.03
C MET A 63 9.81 2.16 4.48
N SER A 64 10.32 3.18 5.17
CA SER A 64 10.01 3.44 6.57
C SER A 64 10.02 4.93 6.90
N LYS A 65 9.03 5.37 7.67
CA LYS A 65 8.95 6.76 8.15
C LYS A 65 10.16 7.11 9.03
N SER A 66 10.60 6.22 9.90
CA SER A 66 11.71 6.44 10.81
C SER A 66 13.06 6.56 10.11
N LEU A 67 13.21 5.97 8.92
CA LEU A 67 14.41 6.07 8.10
C LEU A 67 14.39 7.28 7.15
N GLY A 68 13.25 7.96 7.02
CA GLY A 68 13.11 9.08 6.09
C GLY A 68 13.27 8.71 4.61
N ASN A 69 13.20 7.42 4.27
CA ASN A 69 13.44 6.89 2.92
C ASN A 69 12.14 6.62 2.14
N CYS A 70 11.04 7.25 2.52
CA CYS A 70 9.74 7.10 1.87
C CYS A 70 9.31 8.38 1.15
N ILE A 71 8.48 8.22 0.11
CA ILE A 71 7.73 9.30 -0.53
C ILE A 71 6.31 9.25 0.05
N TYR A 72 5.84 10.36 0.64
CA TYR A 72 4.49 10.46 1.19
C TYR A 72 3.50 10.85 0.09
N LEU A 73 2.26 10.34 0.18
CA LEU A 73 1.19 10.69 -0.75
C LEU A 73 0.81 12.18 -0.69
N SER A 74 1.08 12.83 0.44
CA SER A 74 0.79 14.24 0.68
C SER A 74 2.00 15.16 0.50
N GLU A 75 3.11 14.62 -0.01
CA GLU A 75 4.34 15.42 -0.17
C GLU A 75 4.20 16.47 -1.26
N GLU A 76 4.81 17.64 -1.04
CA GLU A 76 4.79 18.70 -2.05
C GLU A 76 5.68 18.33 -3.25
N PRO A 77 5.38 18.86 -4.46
CA PRO A 77 6.08 18.50 -5.69
C PRO A 77 7.60 18.64 -5.63
N GLU A 78 8.09 19.70 -4.98
CA GLU A 78 9.51 19.99 -4.86
C GLU A 78 10.25 18.96 -3.99
N ASP A 79 9.59 18.43 -2.97
CA ASP A 79 10.20 17.44 -2.08
C ASP A 79 10.22 16.06 -2.74
N ILE A 80 9.18 15.71 -3.52
CA ILE A 80 9.19 14.51 -4.36
C ILE A 80 10.35 14.58 -5.36
N GLU A 81 10.51 15.73 -6.05
CA GLU A 81 11.60 15.92 -7.01
C GLU A 81 12.97 15.75 -6.36
N LYS A 82 13.19 16.34 -5.17
CA LYS A 82 14.45 16.16 -4.41
C LYS A 82 14.69 14.70 -4.07
N LYS A 83 13.67 13.99 -3.61
CA LYS A 83 13.76 12.57 -3.25
C LYS A 83 14.06 11.71 -4.47
N VAL A 84 13.39 11.91 -5.59
CA VAL A 84 13.67 11.18 -6.83
C VAL A 84 15.10 11.46 -7.32
N LYS A 85 15.57 12.69 -7.26
CA LYS A 85 16.96 13.05 -7.61
C LYS A 85 17.97 12.35 -6.70
N SER A 86 17.65 12.21 -5.41
CA SER A 86 18.51 11.57 -4.40
C SER A 86 18.44 10.05 -4.39
N MET A 87 17.50 9.42 -5.12
CA MET A 87 17.42 7.97 -5.23
C MET A 87 18.78 7.36 -5.59
N PHE A 88 18.98 6.12 -5.16
CA PHE A 88 20.19 5.34 -5.45
C PHE A 88 20.66 5.57 -6.89
N THR A 89 21.94 5.78 -7.06
CA THR A 89 22.59 5.93 -8.35
C THR A 89 23.50 4.71 -8.56
N ASP A 90 23.37 4.08 -9.73
CA ASP A 90 24.20 2.93 -10.10
C ASP A 90 25.68 3.36 -10.15
N PRO A 91 26.55 2.80 -9.30
CA PRO A 91 27.95 3.17 -9.25
C PRO A 91 28.74 2.78 -10.51
N ASN A 92 28.20 1.87 -11.32
CA ASN A 92 28.81 1.41 -12.56
C ASN A 92 28.37 2.22 -13.79
N HIS A 93 27.34 3.06 -13.67
CA HIS A 93 26.83 3.93 -14.75
C HIS A 93 27.25 5.38 -14.50
N LEU A 94 28.56 5.66 -14.61
CA LEU A 94 29.12 7.00 -14.38
C LEU A 94 29.01 7.91 -15.59
N ARG A 95 29.09 7.36 -16.78
CA ARG A 95 28.96 8.07 -18.04
C ARG A 95 27.71 7.60 -18.79
N VAL A 96 27.17 8.47 -19.63
CA VAL A 96 25.97 8.14 -20.42
C VAL A 96 26.16 6.88 -21.29
N GLN A 97 27.38 6.64 -21.74
CA GLN A 97 27.72 5.47 -22.59
C GLN A 97 27.87 4.17 -21.79
N ASP A 98 28.03 4.23 -20.48
CA ASP A 98 28.23 3.05 -19.69
C ASP A 98 26.93 2.23 -19.64
N PRO A 99 26.99 0.89 -19.73
CA PRO A 99 25.84 0.03 -19.48
C PRO A 99 25.32 0.21 -18.06
N GLY A 100 24.00 0.28 -17.90
CA GLY A 100 23.37 0.42 -16.59
C GLY A 100 22.72 -0.87 -16.12
N LYS A 101 22.58 -1.02 -14.80
CA LYS A 101 21.88 -2.14 -14.19
C LYS A 101 20.44 -1.75 -13.83
N VAL A 102 19.47 -2.48 -14.38
CA VAL A 102 18.04 -2.29 -14.09
C VAL A 102 17.60 -3.08 -12.87
N GLU A 103 18.09 -4.32 -12.73
CA GLU A 103 17.72 -5.23 -11.66
C GLU A 103 18.13 -4.67 -10.29
N GLY A 104 17.17 -4.61 -9.36
CA GLY A 104 17.38 -4.06 -8.02
C GLY A 104 17.54 -2.53 -7.98
N ASN A 105 17.39 -1.85 -9.10
CA ASN A 105 17.47 -0.40 -9.17
C ASN A 105 16.13 0.24 -8.77
N PRO A 106 16.08 1.01 -7.67
CA PRO A 106 14.83 1.57 -7.16
C PRO A 106 14.09 2.46 -8.15
N VAL A 107 14.80 3.21 -9.01
CA VAL A 107 14.16 4.05 -10.03
C VAL A 107 13.33 3.21 -11.00
N PHE A 108 13.86 2.08 -11.45
CA PHE A 108 13.13 1.18 -12.35
C PHE A 108 12.05 0.40 -11.60
N ILE A 109 12.25 0.02 -10.34
CA ILE A 109 11.20 -0.63 -9.52
C ILE A 109 9.99 0.31 -9.36
N TYR A 110 10.23 1.61 -9.10
CA TYR A 110 9.14 2.59 -9.04
C TYR A 110 8.48 2.82 -10.40
N LEU A 111 9.24 2.83 -11.49
CA LEU A 111 8.66 2.88 -12.83
C LEU A 111 7.81 1.64 -13.14
N ASP A 112 8.26 0.44 -12.76
CA ASP A 112 7.48 -0.80 -12.91
C ASP A 112 6.16 -0.76 -12.12
N ALA A 113 6.16 -0.08 -10.96
CA ALA A 113 4.98 0.03 -10.13
C ALA A 113 3.97 1.09 -10.63
N PHE A 114 4.45 2.24 -11.12
CA PHE A 114 3.61 3.42 -11.35
C PHE A 114 3.51 3.87 -12.81
N CYS A 115 4.46 3.47 -13.67
CA CYS A 115 4.45 3.92 -15.05
C CYS A 115 3.37 3.21 -15.87
N ARG A 116 2.64 3.98 -16.66
CA ARG A 116 1.61 3.51 -17.59
C ARG A 116 1.93 3.95 -19.01
N PRO A 117 1.32 3.33 -20.03
CA PRO A 117 1.54 3.72 -21.44
C PRO A 117 1.28 5.20 -21.72
N GLU A 118 0.28 5.79 -21.06
CA GLU A 118 -0.08 7.20 -21.23
C GLU A 118 1.06 8.15 -20.84
N HIS A 119 1.86 7.79 -19.84
CA HIS A 119 2.98 8.59 -19.38
C HIS A 119 4.09 8.73 -20.44
N PHE A 120 4.25 7.73 -21.32
CA PHE A 120 5.21 7.84 -22.43
C PHE A 120 4.74 8.86 -23.47
N ALA A 121 3.47 8.80 -23.84
CA ALA A 121 2.91 9.73 -24.81
C ALA A 121 3.02 11.19 -24.32
N GLU A 122 2.88 11.42 -23.02
CA GLU A 122 2.89 12.75 -22.42
C GLU A 122 4.31 13.26 -22.08
N PHE A 123 5.14 12.41 -21.48
CA PHE A 123 6.40 12.87 -20.87
C PHE A 123 7.64 12.39 -21.60
N TRP A 124 7.54 11.31 -22.41
CA TRP A 124 8.70 10.75 -23.10
C TRP A 124 8.33 10.01 -24.41
N PRO A 125 7.82 10.72 -25.42
CA PRO A 125 7.27 10.13 -26.66
C PRO A 125 8.31 9.43 -27.54
N GLU A 126 9.61 9.51 -27.19
CA GLU A 126 10.67 8.77 -27.87
C GLU A 126 10.61 7.27 -27.63
N TYR A 127 9.90 6.81 -26.58
CA TYR A 127 9.71 5.42 -26.20
C TYR A 127 8.23 5.05 -26.18
N GLN A 128 7.93 3.79 -26.50
CA GLN A 128 6.56 3.28 -26.48
C GLN A 128 6.21 2.64 -25.15
N ASN A 129 7.22 2.10 -24.44
CA ASN A 129 7.02 1.37 -23.20
C ASN A 129 8.30 1.37 -22.33
N LEU A 130 8.16 0.88 -21.11
CA LEU A 130 9.26 0.84 -20.14
C LEU A 130 10.36 -0.15 -20.52
N ASP A 131 10.04 -1.22 -21.24
CA ASP A 131 11.03 -2.22 -21.66
C ASP A 131 12.04 -1.63 -22.65
N GLU A 132 11.61 -0.74 -23.54
CA GLU A 132 12.51 -0.01 -24.42
C GLU A 132 13.48 0.89 -23.65
N VAL A 133 12.99 1.60 -22.63
CA VAL A 133 13.83 2.42 -21.73
C VAL A 133 14.84 1.57 -21.00
N LYS A 134 14.40 0.43 -20.44
CA LYS A 134 15.28 -0.53 -19.76
C LYS A 134 16.35 -1.08 -20.69
N ALA A 135 15.96 -1.53 -21.88
CA ALA A 135 16.89 -2.04 -22.89
C ALA A 135 17.92 -0.99 -23.31
N HIS A 136 17.48 0.27 -23.49
CA HIS A 136 18.39 1.37 -23.83
C HIS A 136 19.35 1.67 -22.68
N TYR A 137 18.87 1.71 -21.43
CA TYR A 137 19.69 1.92 -20.26
C TYR A 137 20.74 0.83 -20.06
N GLN A 138 20.35 -0.44 -20.25
CA GLN A 138 21.25 -1.59 -20.14
C GLN A 138 22.33 -1.63 -21.24
N ARG A 139 21.99 -1.17 -22.44
CA ARG A 139 22.93 -1.08 -23.56
C ARG A 139 23.95 0.07 -23.42
N GLY A 140 23.64 1.07 -22.60
CA GLY A 140 24.34 2.34 -22.55
C GLY A 140 23.81 3.34 -23.58
N GLY A 141 24.12 4.62 -23.39
CA GLY A 141 23.63 5.73 -24.22
C GLY A 141 22.47 6.51 -23.62
N LEU A 142 21.88 6.05 -22.51
CA LEU A 142 20.80 6.72 -21.80
C LEU A 142 21.29 7.24 -20.45
N GLY A 143 21.31 8.56 -20.26
CA GLY A 143 21.73 9.19 -19.02
C GLY A 143 20.72 8.96 -17.89
N TYR A 144 21.20 8.53 -16.73
CA TYR A 144 20.37 8.17 -15.57
C TYR A 144 19.50 9.32 -15.08
N MET A 145 19.98 10.55 -15.17
CA MET A 145 19.18 11.74 -14.82
C MET A 145 17.93 11.93 -15.70
N LYS A 146 17.97 11.47 -16.97
CA LYS A 146 16.77 11.48 -17.84
C LYS A 146 15.73 10.49 -17.32
N VAL A 147 16.17 9.29 -16.89
CA VAL A 147 15.29 8.27 -16.30
C VAL A 147 14.66 8.79 -15.00
N LYS A 148 15.46 9.43 -14.13
CA LYS A 148 14.95 10.06 -12.89
C LYS A 148 13.97 11.19 -13.19
N LYS A 149 14.23 12.00 -14.20
CA LYS A 149 13.30 13.06 -14.62
C LYS A 149 11.96 12.48 -15.07
N PHE A 150 12.00 11.40 -15.85
CA PHE A 150 10.78 10.70 -16.27
C PHE A 150 10.03 10.12 -15.07
N LEU A 151 10.73 9.43 -14.16
CA LEU A 151 10.11 8.95 -12.91
C LEU A 151 9.46 10.09 -12.13
N ASN A 152 10.13 11.24 -12.01
CA ASN A 152 9.52 12.39 -11.33
C ASN A 152 8.22 12.84 -12.01
N SER A 153 8.18 12.91 -13.34
CA SER A 153 6.95 13.27 -14.07
C SER A 153 5.84 12.26 -13.81
N VAL A 154 6.14 10.95 -13.84
CA VAL A 154 5.19 9.89 -13.50
C VAL A 154 4.67 10.05 -12.07
N MET A 155 5.57 10.22 -11.09
CA MET A 155 5.19 10.39 -9.68
C MET A 155 4.35 11.65 -9.46
N GLN A 156 4.65 12.75 -10.14
CA GLN A 156 3.83 13.97 -10.06
C GLN A 156 2.42 13.72 -10.59
N ALA A 157 2.28 13.08 -11.76
CA ALA A 157 0.98 12.77 -12.36
C ALA A 157 0.13 11.86 -11.46
N GLU A 158 0.75 10.84 -10.87
CA GLU A 158 0.04 9.90 -9.97
C GLU A 158 -0.36 10.52 -8.63
N LEU A 159 0.46 11.42 -8.08
CA LEU A 159 0.24 11.97 -6.73
C LEU A 159 -0.56 13.28 -6.73
N GLU A 160 -0.57 14.03 -7.83
CA GLU A 160 -1.30 15.32 -7.92
C GLU A 160 -2.80 15.19 -7.62
N PRO A 161 -3.54 14.20 -8.15
CA PRO A 161 -4.95 14.04 -7.83
C PRO A 161 -5.19 13.74 -6.33
N ILE A 162 -4.25 13.05 -5.68
CA ILE A 162 -4.31 12.74 -4.25
C ILE A 162 -4.08 13.99 -3.43
N ARG A 163 -3.05 14.79 -3.75
CA ARG A 163 -2.76 16.07 -3.09
C ARG A 163 -3.91 17.07 -3.22
N THR A 164 -4.48 17.19 -4.41
CA THR A 164 -5.60 18.09 -4.67
C THR A 164 -6.80 17.72 -3.80
N ARG A 165 -7.22 16.44 -3.80
CA ARG A 165 -8.31 15.98 -2.92
C ARG A 165 -8.02 16.18 -1.44
N ARG A 166 -6.78 15.96 -1.01
CA ARG A 166 -6.37 16.21 0.37
C ARG A 166 -6.55 17.69 0.74
N LYS A 167 -6.07 18.62 -0.10
CA LYS A 167 -6.22 20.07 0.12
C LYS A 167 -7.68 20.51 0.19
N GLU A 168 -8.56 19.91 -0.61
CA GLU A 168 -10.01 20.15 -0.53
C GLU A 168 -10.59 19.68 0.82
N TRP A 169 -10.23 18.49 1.28
CA TRP A 169 -10.69 17.95 2.56
C TRP A 169 -10.12 18.69 3.77
N GLU A 170 -8.91 19.22 3.69
CA GLU A 170 -8.31 20.04 4.76
C GLU A 170 -9.13 21.31 5.06
N GLN A 171 -9.84 21.82 4.06
CA GLN A 171 -10.76 22.97 4.26
C GLN A 171 -12.13 22.56 4.83
N ARG A 172 -12.41 21.26 4.89
CA ARG A 172 -13.68 20.67 5.32
C ARG A 172 -13.51 19.79 6.56
N LEU A 173 -12.59 20.13 7.44
CA LEU A 173 -12.30 19.33 8.65
C LEU A 173 -13.53 18.97 9.52
N PRO A 174 -14.53 19.84 9.71
CA PRO A 174 -15.75 19.47 10.45
C PRO A 174 -16.47 18.28 9.79
N GLU A 175 -16.57 18.24 8.47
CA GLU A 175 -17.17 17.09 7.75
C GLU A 175 -16.34 15.83 7.90
N VAL A 176 -15.01 15.94 7.86
CA VAL A 176 -14.11 14.79 8.10
C VAL A 176 -14.35 14.20 9.48
N VAL A 177 -14.54 15.06 10.51
CA VAL A 177 -14.85 14.62 11.87
C VAL A 177 -16.20 13.90 11.93
N GLU A 178 -17.22 14.41 11.27
CA GLU A 178 -18.53 13.72 11.23
C GLU A 178 -18.45 12.36 10.50
N ILE A 179 -17.76 12.29 9.37
CA ILE A 179 -17.51 11.01 8.67
C ILE A 179 -16.81 10.00 9.60
N LEU A 180 -15.81 10.45 10.38
CA LEU A 180 -15.12 9.60 11.34
C LEU A 180 -16.04 9.12 12.47
N LYS A 181 -16.91 9.98 12.99
CA LYS A 181 -17.88 9.62 14.03
C LYS A 181 -18.90 8.59 13.53
N GLU A 182 -19.49 8.85 12.36
CA GLU A 182 -20.45 7.94 11.73
C GLU A 182 -19.80 6.57 11.40
N GLY A 183 -18.60 6.61 10.80
CA GLY A 183 -17.84 5.41 10.50
C GLY A 183 -17.47 4.61 11.74
N SER A 184 -17.07 5.28 12.83
CA SER A 184 -16.75 4.64 14.10
C SER A 184 -17.99 4.00 14.73
N ALA A 185 -19.13 4.69 14.73
CA ALA A 185 -20.38 4.13 15.24
C ALA A 185 -20.84 2.90 14.43
N TYR A 186 -20.70 2.95 13.11
CA TYR A 186 -20.98 1.78 12.24
C TYR A 186 -20.03 0.61 12.55
N ALA A 187 -18.74 0.88 12.67
CA ALA A 187 -17.73 -0.13 12.98
C ALA A 187 -17.97 -0.75 14.35
N GLU A 188 -18.29 0.05 15.38
CA GLU A 188 -18.62 -0.41 16.73
C GLU A 188 -19.83 -1.34 16.71
N LYS A 189 -20.91 -0.95 16.04
CA LYS A 189 -22.12 -1.78 15.91
C LYS A 189 -21.80 -3.14 15.27
N THR A 190 -20.99 -3.17 14.21
CA THR A 190 -20.61 -4.39 13.51
C THR A 190 -19.73 -5.29 14.40
N ALA A 191 -18.72 -4.71 15.03
CA ALA A 191 -17.82 -5.43 15.92
C ALA A 191 -18.55 -5.96 17.16
N ALA A 192 -19.46 -5.19 17.74
CA ALA A 192 -20.29 -5.61 18.88
C ALA A 192 -21.16 -6.82 18.53
N ALA A 193 -21.80 -6.81 17.35
CA ALA A 193 -22.61 -7.93 16.88
C ALA A 193 -21.78 -9.22 16.78
N THR A 194 -20.57 -9.15 16.20
CA THR A 194 -19.66 -10.30 16.13
C THR A 194 -19.21 -10.74 17.52
N LEU A 195 -18.90 -9.81 18.42
CA LEU A 195 -18.51 -10.12 19.79
C LEU A 195 -19.63 -10.84 20.55
N ASP A 196 -20.88 -10.46 20.34
CA ASP A 196 -22.04 -11.11 20.97
C ASP A 196 -22.20 -12.55 20.46
N GLU A 197 -22.00 -12.80 19.17
CA GLU A 197 -21.99 -14.15 18.62
C GLU A 197 -20.87 -15.00 19.25
N VAL A 198 -19.66 -14.45 19.35
CA VAL A 198 -18.52 -15.10 19.99
C VAL A 198 -18.82 -15.44 21.45
N ARG A 199 -19.35 -14.50 22.22
CA ARG A 199 -19.74 -14.72 23.62
C ARG A 199 -20.79 -15.81 23.77
N LYS A 200 -21.80 -15.84 22.90
CA LYS A 200 -22.83 -16.88 22.89
C LYS A 200 -22.23 -18.25 22.55
N ALA A 201 -21.36 -18.34 21.56
CA ALA A 201 -20.68 -19.59 21.20
C ALA A 201 -19.84 -20.12 22.36
N MET A 202 -19.10 -19.23 23.04
CA MET A 202 -18.29 -19.57 24.22
C MET A 202 -19.12 -19.80 25.49
N ARG A 203 -20.43 -19.52 25.48
CA ARG A 203 -21.35 -19.59 26.65
C ARG A 203 -20.94 -18.69 27.81
N ILE A 204 -20.41 -17.48 27.49
CA ILE A 204 -20.05 -16.44 28.47
C ILE A 204 -20.98 -15.21 28.38
N ASP A 205 -22.20 -15.41 27.90
CA ASP A 205 -23.27 -14.41 27.76
C ASP A 205 -24.20 -14.35 29.01
N TYR A 206 -23.73 -14.83 30.13
CA TYR A 206 -24.55 -15.01 31.36
C TYR A 206 -25.05 -13.70 31.98
N PHE A 207 -24.41 -12.57 31.76
CA PHE A 207 -24.89 -11.27 32.25
C PHE A 207 -26.21 -10.83 31.63
N GLU A 208 -26.41 -11.11 30.34
CA GLU A 208 -27.67 -10.82 29.65
C GLU A 208 -28.82 -11.69 30.17
N LYS A 209 -28.53 -12.94 30.61
CA LYS A 209 -29.51 -13.88 31.15
C LYS A 209 -29.91 -13.51 32.59
N ILE A 210 -28.96 -13.02 33.38
CA ILE A 210 -29.22 -12.57 34.75
C ILE A 210 -30.14 -11.34 34.75
N GLY A 211 -29.94 -10.40 33.85
CA GLY A 211 -30.78 -9.20 33.70
C GLY A 211 -32.23 -9.51 33.31
N ARG A 212 -32.51 -10.62 32.63
CA ARG A 212 -33.86 -11.05 32.23
C ARG A 212 -34.58 -11.91 33.30
N ALA A 213 -33.84 -12.44 34.28
CA ALA A 213 -34.41 -13.26 35.32
C ALA A 213 -35.04 -12.46 36.49
N HIS A 214 -34.92 -11.16 36.49
CA HIS A 214 -35.40 -10.24 37.54
C HIS A 214 -36.44 -9.21 37.07
N VAL A 215 -37.14 -9.49 35.96
CA VAL A 215 -38.30 -8.68 35.54
C VAL A 215 -39.57 -9.50 35.53
#